data_4b3dbfeaae82d7794fcc899a90cfa4d0
#
_entry.id   4b3dbfeaae82d7794fcc899a90cfa4d0
#
_cell.length_a   1.000
_cell.length_b   1.000
_cell.length_c   1.000
_cell.angle_alpha   90.00
_cell.angle_beta   90.00
_cell.angle_gamma   90.00
#
_symmetry.space_group_name_H-M   'P 1'
#
loop_
_entity.id
_entity.type
_entity.pdbx_description
1 polymer ?
#
loop_
_entity_poly.entity_id
_entity_poly.type
_entity_poly.pdbx_seq_one_letter_code
_entity_poly.pdbx_strand_id
1 'polypeptide(L)'
;MPRIRDMFFDEFYEELEKVAVGVSEDDTATEPPLLSEEVRKHWHPFKADHEKREGVLVSVDGGVQYSNFAYGDLVAVGRACALLSGSKTDRELVKDVKIHVDKVYDQRDRGFIPGYVRMIAEYRAAIKAANRVLESGQTPYVLMDGSLYFSRFPYAAREYMHHGELLAELFEAISELRGLSRDHSFPVVGIAKDSTVFYMYMELLRGAVRKAGLHALSPVFEEATKPIGLKLRMDRMKEDRAAMETFIEQRPLCDTALVKETTLEEGFTHPLLLAPSIYYGRDEN
;
A
#
# COMPACT_ATOMS: atom_id res chain seq x y z
N MET A 1 -39.41 9.91 9.13
CA MET A 1 -38.93 10.37 7.80
C MET A 1 -37.81 9.44 7.36
N PRO A 2 -37.88 8.81 6.19
CA PRO A 2 -36.76 8.05 5.65
C PRO A 2 -35.56 8.98 5.50
N ARG A 3 -34.35 8.47 5.74
CA ARG A 3 -33.13 9.24 5.53
C ARG A 3 -32.93 9.40 4.01
N ILE A 4 -32.35 10.51 3.57
CA ILE A 4 -32.12 10.79 2.12
C ILE A 4 -31.46 9.59 1.41
N ARG A 5 -30.51 8.91 2.05
CA ARG A 5 -29.86 7.71 1.50
C ARG A 5 -30.82 6.53 1.25
N ASP A 6 -31.94 6.49 1.99
CA ASP A 6 -32.91 5.41 1.85
C ASP A 6 -33.87 5.68 0.66
N MET A 7 -33.86 6.89 0.12
CA MET A 7 -34.69 7.30 -1.04
C MET A 7 -34.12 6.85 -2.39
N PHE A 8 -32.85 6.48 -2.44
CA PHE A 8 -32.18 6.05 -3.69
C PHE A 8 -31.73 4.60 -3.62
N PHE A 9 -32.34 3.80 -2.74
CA PHE A 9 -31.87 2.44 -2.47
C PHE A 9 -32.20 1.51 -3.65
N ASP A 10 -33.37 1.64 -4.23
CA ASP A 10 -33.82 0.82 -5.35
C ASP A 10 -33.01 1.18 -6.62
N GLU A 11 -32.87 2.46 -6.94
CA GLU A 11 -32.07 2.93 -8.07
C GLU A 11 -30.60 2.53 -7.93
N PHE A 12 -30.07 2.52 -6.70
CA PHE A 12 -28.70 2.06 -6.44
C PHE A 12 -28.54 0.57 -6.79
N TYR A 13 -29.49 -0.28 -6.38
CA TYR A 13 -29.42 -1.70 -6.71
C TYR A 13 -29.63 -1.97 -8.19
N GLU A 14 -30.55 -1.28 -8.85
CA GLU A 14 -30.73 -1.40 -10.28
C GLU A 14 -29.47 -1.04 -11.08
N GLU A 15 -28.78 0.03 -10.69
CA GLU A 15 -27.52 0.41 -11.32
C GLU A 15 -26.39 -0.57 -10.97
N LEU A 16 -26.34 -1.06 -9.72
CA LEU A 16 -25.36 -2.06 -9.30
C LEU A 16 -25.50 -3.36 -10.10
N GLU A 17 -26.72 -3.85 -10.31
CA GLU A 17 -26.99 -5.04 -11.14
C GLU A 17 -26.51 -4.86 -12.59
N LYS A 18 -26.78 -3.71 -13.20
CA LYS A 18 -26.30 -3.40 -14.56
C LYS A 18 -24.77 -3.43 -14.66
N VAL A 19 -24.10 -2.86 -13.65
CA VAL A 19 -22.63 -2.82 -13.60
C VAL A 19 -22.04 -4.20 -13.27
N ALA A 20 -22.67 -4.95 -12.37
CA ALA A 20 -22.21 -6.28 -11.97
C ALA A 20 -22.21 -7.29 -13.14
N VAL A 21 -23.22 -7.22 -14.03
CA VAL A 21 -23.27 -8.05 -15.26
C VAL A 21 -22.05 -7.76 -16.15
N GLY A 22 -21.68 -6.49 -16.31
CA GLY A 22 -20.49 -6.12 -17.11
C GLY A 22 -19.15 -6.50 -16.51
N VAL A 23 -19.07 -6.67 -15.18
CA VAL A 23 -17.84 -7.09 -14.49
C VAL A 23 -17.65 -8.61 -14.53
N SER A 24 -18.76 -9.38 -14.51
CA SER A 24 -18.68 -10.85 -14.46
C SER A 24 -18.32 -11.51 -15.81
N GLU A 25 -18.59 -10.83 -16.93
CA GLU A 25 -18.29 -11.37 -18.27
C GLU A 25 -16.81 -11.28 -18.67
N ASP A 26 -16.03 -10.44 -17.97
CA ASP A 26 -14.62 -10.17 -18.29
C ASP A 26 -13.61 -11.07 -17.53
N ASP A 27 -14.07 -11.91 -16.61
CA ASP A 27 -13.20 -12.70 -15.70
C ASP A 27 -12.77 -14.07 -16.28
N THR A 28 -13.13 -14.39 -17.52
CA THR A 28 -12.68 -15.62 -18.16
C THR A 28 -11.41 -15.43 -18.99
N ALA A 29 -10.32 -15.04 -18.34
CA ALA A 29 -9.00 -15.20 -18.95
C ALA A 29 -8.71 -16.72 -19.03
N THR A 30 -8.87 -17.30 -20.21
CA THR A 30 -8.66 -18.73 -20.45
C THR A 30 -7.17 -19.13 -20.54
N GLU A 31 -6.29 -18.14 -20.58
CA GLU A 31 -4.84 -18.36 -20.64
C GLU A 31 -4.15 -17.89 -19.35
N PRO A 32 -3.18 -18.68 -18.85
CA PRO A 32 -2.43 -18.26 -17.67
C PRO A 32 -1.64 -16.97 -17.95
N PRO A 33 -1.48 -16.09 -16.96
CA PRO A 33 -0.73 -14.86 -17.12
C PRO A 33 0.70 -15.12 -17.63
N LEU A 34 1.21 -14.23 -18.48
CA LEU A 34 2.55 -14.29 -19.08
C LEU A 34 3.66 -14.61 -18.06
N LEU A 35 3.55 -14.06 -16.86
CA LEU A 35 4.57 -14.19 -15.81
C LEU A 35 4.30 -15.35 -14.82
N SER A 36 3.30 -16.20 -15.06
CA SER A 36 2.91 -17.29 -14.14
C SER A 36 4.06 -18.19 -13.74
N GLU A 37 4.88 -18.61 -14.72
CA GLU A 37 6.03 -19.47 -14.44
C GLU A 37 7.10 -18.78 -13.60
N GLU A 38 7.34 -17.49 -13.84
CA GLU A 38 8.30 -16.72 -13.08
C GLU A 38 7.80 -16.50 -11.64
N VAL A 39 6.50 -16.24 -11.45
CA VAL A 39 5.90 -16.18 -10.09
C VAL A 39 6.13 -17.49 -9.35
N ARG A 40 5.82 -18.65 -9.98
CA ARG A 40 5.98 -19.97 -9.35
C ARG A 40 7.42 -20.26 -8.94
N LYS A 41 8.41 -19.82 -9.72
CA LYS A 41 9.83 -19.97 -9.37
C LYS A 41 10.24 -19.22 -8.11
N HIS A 42 9.56 -18.11 -7.83
CA HIS A 42 9.85 -17.25 -6.68
C HIS A 42 8.84 -17.44 -5.52
N TRP A 43 7.89 -18.35 -5.69
CA TRP A 43 6.89 -18.66 -4.67
C TRP A 43 7.39 -19.76 -3.74
N HIS A 44 7.33 -19.49 -2.46
CA HIS A 44 7.66 -20.44 -1.40
C HIS A 44 6.38 -20.80 -0.66
N PRO A 45 5.78 -21.97 -0.97
CA PRO A 45 4.63 -22.44 -0.22
C PRO A 45 5.03 -22.70 1.23
N PHE A 46 4.18 -22.34 2.15
CA PHE A 46 4.36 -22.68 3.55
C PHE A 46 3.07 -23.23 4.13
N LYS A 47 3.22 -24.17 5.05
CA LYS A 47 2.11 -24.59 5.91
C LYS A 47 2.21 -23.80 7.20
N ALA A 48 1.12 -23.14 7.58
CA ALA A 48 1.08 -22.44 8.85
C ALA A 48 1.39 -23.44 9.98
N ASP A 49 2.46 -23.18 10.69
CA ASP A 49 2.75 -23.91 11.91
C ASP A 49 1.79 -23.39 12.99
N HIS A 50 0.93 -24.30 13.48
CA HIS A 50 -0.06 -23.95 14.49
C HIS A 50 0.52 -23.89 15.91
N GLU A 51 1.83 -23.82 16.06
CA GLU A 51 2.43 -23.56 17.36
C GLU A 51 1.97 -22.20 17.87
N LYS A 52 1.24 -22.24 18.98
CA LYS A 52 0.80 -21.01 19.66
C LYS A 52 2.01 -20.27 20.20
N ARG A 53 2.42 -19.22 19.53
CA ARG A 53 3.41 -18.30 20.09
C ARG A 53 2.76 -17.43 21.16
N GLU A 54 3.38 -17.36 22.33
CA GLU A 54 2.96 -16.43 23.37
C GLU A 54 3.21 -14.99 22.92
N GLY A 55 2.19 -14.15 23.04
CA GLY A 55 2.29 -12.73 22.70
C GLY A 55 0.92 -12.09 22.55
N VAL A 56 0.92 -10.79 22.32
CA VAL A 56 -0.29 -9.98 22.14
C VAL A 56 -0.32 -9.43 20.72
N LEU A 57 -1.38 -9.75 20.00
CA LEU A 57 -1.65 -9.16 18.70
C LEU A 57 -2.15 -7.73 18.90
N VAL A 58 -1.50 -6.78 18.23
CA VAL A 58 -1.83 -5.36 18.21
C VAL A 58 -2.29 -5.01 16.81
N SER A 59 -3.60 -4.99 16.57
CA SER A 59 -4.17 -4.65 15.27
C SER A 59 -4.55 -3.18 15.22
N VAL A 60 -3.95 -2.43 14.29
CA VAL A 60 -4.09 -0.97 14.19
C VAL A 60 -4.86 -0.61 12.93
N ASP A 61 -5.88 0.23 13.09
CA ASP A 61 -6.66 0.80 12.01
C ASP A 61 -7.04 2.23 12.34
N GLY A 62 -7.19 3.06 11.30
CA GLY A 62 -7.51 4.46 11.45
C GLY A 62 -8.34 5.02 10.29
N GLY A 63 -8.97 6.15 10.59
CA GLY A 63 -9.74 6.92 9.63
C GLY A 63 -9.46 8.40 9.72
N VAL A 64 -9.79 9.13 8.67
CA VAL A 64 -9.66 10.58 8.64
C VAL A 64 -10.94 11.23 8.12
N GLN A 65 -11.32 12.33 8.73
CA GLN A 65 -12.30 13.27 8.20
C GLN A 65 -11.61 14.61 7.99
N TYR A 66 -11.98 15.29 6.91
CA TYR A 66 -11.45 16.63 6.65
C TYR A 66 -12.51 17.54 6.03
N SER A 67 -12.31 18.82 6.21
CA SER A 67 -13.16 19.86 5.62
C SER A 67 -12.28 20.95 5.04
N ASN A 68 -12.65 21.41 3.86
CA ASN A 68 -12.02 22.55 3.21
C ASN A 68 -12.94 23.76 3.35
N PHE A 69 -12.38 24.88 3.75
CA PHE A 69 -13.10 26.15 3.90
C PHE A 69 -12.79 27.07 2.72
N ALA A 70 -13.70 28.02 2.45
CA ALA A 70 -13.63 28.92 1.31
C ALA A 70 -12.34 29.76 1.24
N TYR A 71 -11.74 30.07 2.37
CA TYR A 71 -10.51 30.86 2.47
C TYR A 71 -9.21 30.04 2.39
N GLY A 72 -9.30 28.77 1.97
CA GLY A 72 -8.13 27.91 1.81
C GLY A 72 -7.76 27.11 3.06
N ASP A 73 -8.45 27.30 4.17
CA ASP A 73 -8.20 26.52 5.38
C ASP A 73 -8.64 25.06 5.17
N LEU A 74 -7.81 24.14 5.64
CA LEU A 74 -8.08 22.71 5.74
C LEU A 74 -8.07 22.33 7.22
N VAL A 75 -9.10 21.63 7.65
CA VAL A 75 -9.13 20.97 8.97
C VAL A 75 -9.20 19.48 8.72
N ALA A 76 -8.20 18.73 9.19
CA ALA A 76 -8.16 17.28 9.12
C ALA A 76 -8.12 16.67 10.52
N VAL A 77 -8.92 15.65 10.76
CA VAL A 77 -9.01 14.90 12.02
C VAL A 77 -8.76 13.43 11.74
N GLY A 78 -7.56 12.97 12.04
CA GLY A 78 -7.18 11.55 12.02
C GLY A 78 -7.53 10.89 13.35
N ARG A 79 -8.14 9.74 13.30
CA ARG A 79 -8.47 8.90 14.46
C ARG A 79 -7.96 7.50 14.22
N ALA A 80 -7.36 6.91 15.22
CA ALA A 80 -6.88 5.53 15.14
C ALA A 80 -7.21 4.76 16.43
N CYS A 81 -7.33 3.47 16.27
CA CYS A 81 -7.39 2.54 17.38
C CYS A 81 -6.46 1.35 17.15
N ALA A 82 -5.85 0.88 18.22
CA ALA A 82 -5.13 -0.36 18.28
C ALA A 82 -5.88 -1.32 19.20
N LEU A 83 -6.29 -2.46 18.65
CA LEU A 83 -6.92 -3.53 19.39
C LEU A 83 -5.85 -4.50 19.87
N LEU A 84 -5.74 -4.67 21.18
CA LEU A 84 -4.91 -5.68 21.81
C LEU A 84 -5.71 -6.95 21.99
N SER A 85 -5.19 -8.08 21.51
CA SER A 85 -5.80 -9.39 21.73
C SER A 85 -4.75 -10.47 21.92
N GLY A 86 -4.91 -11.31 22.95
CA GLY A 86 -3.99 -12.39 23.27
C GLY A 86 -4.67 -13.45 24.12
N SER A 87 -4.02 -14.59 24.31
CA SER A 87 -4.58 -15.70 25.08
C SER A 87 -4.75 -15.40 26.57
N LYS A 88 -4.00 -14.43 27.09
CA LYS A 88 -3.98 -14.04 28.51
C LYS A 88 -4.44 -12.59 28.73
N THR A 89 -4.87 -11.91 27.67
CA THR A 89 -5.21 -10.49 27.72
C THR A 89 -6.66 -10.31 27.29
N ASP A 90 -7.46 -9.67 28.11
CA ASP A 90 -8.77 -9.19 27.71
C ASP A 90 -8.62 -8.22 26.56
N ARG A 91 -9.60 -8.21 25.65
CA ARG A 91 -9.61 -7.27 24.53
C ARG A 91 -9.59 -5.84 25.02
N GLU A 92 -8.57 -5.13 24.64
CA GLU A 92 -8.37 -3.74 25.03
C GLU A 92 -8.19 -2.85 23.80
N LEU A 93 -8.69 -1.62 23.89
CA LEU A 93 -8.56 -0.61 22.82
C LEU A 93 -7.68 0.55 23.30
N VAL A 94 -6.60 0.77 22.59
CA VAL A 94 -5.76 1.98 22.70
C VAL A 94 -6.13 2.93 21.57
N LYS A 95 -6.36 4.21 21.87
CA LYS A 95 -6.83 5.19 20.90
C LYS A 95 -5.86 6.35 20.76
N ASP A 96 -5.83 6.94 19.57
CA ASP A 96 -5.14 8.19 19.29
C ASP A 96 -5.93 9.09 18.36
N VAL A 97 -5.72 10.38 18.48
CA VAL A 97 -6.34 11.41 17.64
C VAL A 97 -5.30 12.46 17.27
N LYS A 98 -5.17 12.73 15.99
CA LYS A 98 -4.39 13.87 15.47
C LYS A 98 -5.33 14.85 14.79
N ILE A 99 -5.24 16.10 15.18
CA ILE A 99 -5.91 17.21 14.51
C ILE A 99 -4.85 18.09 13.85
N HIS A 100 -5.10 18.47 12.61
CA HIS A 100 -4.25 19.37 11.86
C HIS A 100 -5.10 20.47 11.20
N VAL A 101 -4.67 21.70 11.35
CA VAL A 101 -5.32 22.87 10.75
C VAL A 101 -4.26 23.66 10.02
N ASP A 102 -4.45 23.88 8.72
CA ASP A 102 -3.48 24.60 7.91
C ASP A 102 -4.15 25.33 6.74
N LYS A 103 -3.46 26.33 6.20
CA LYS A 103 -3.84 26.95 4.93
C LYS A 103 -3.20 26.23 3.78
N VAL A 104 -4.02 25.58 2.96
CA VAL A 104 -3.57 24.75 1.84
C VAL A 104 -4.04 25.34 0.53
N TYR A 105 -3.13 25.90 -0.23
CA TYR A 105 -3.42 26.54 -1.51
C TYR A 105 -3.32 25.58 -2.69
N ASP A 106 -2.45 24.56 -2.62
CA ASP A 106 -2.31 23.55 -3.67
C ASP A 106 -3.33 22.42 -3.47
N GLN A 107 -4.11 22.12 -4.51
CA GLN A 107 -5.09 21.03 -4.47
C GLN A 107 -4.45 19.66 -4.27
N ARG A 108 -3.20 19.46 -4.72
CA ARG A 108 -2.48 18.20 -4.53
C ARG A 108 -2.19 17.96 -3.06
N ASP A 109 -1.77 19.01 -2.32
CA ASP A 109 -1.49 18.91 -0.90
C ASP A 109 -2.76 18.65 -0.09
N ARG A 110 -3.91 19.21 -0.50
CA ARG A 110 -5.21 18.88 0.09
C ARG A 110 -5.56 17.40 0.03
N GLY A 111 -5.07 16.70 -1.00
CA GLY A 111 -5.25 15.25 -1.14
C GLY A 111 -4.31 14.42 -0.24
N PHE A 112 -3.13 14.94 0.11
CA PHE A 112 -2.14 14.19 0.88
C PHE A 112 -2.22 14.41 2.39
N ILE A 113 -2.46 15.65 2.82
CA ILE A 113 -2.45 16.03 4.23
C ILE A 113 -3.38 15.15 5.08
N PRO A 114 -4.64 14.89 4.70
CA PRO A 114 -5.51 14.01 5.48
C PRO A 114 -4.92 12.61 5.68
N GLY A 115 -4.27 12.07 4.64
CA GLY A 115 -3.58 10.77 4.73
C GLY A 115 -2.46 10.77 5.78
N TYR A 116 -1.65 11.83 5.83
CA TYR A 116 -0.58 11.95 6.83
C TYR A 116 -1.12 12.09 8.24
N VAL A 117 -2.17 12.89 8.41
CA VAL A 117 -2.84 13.07 9.71
C VAL A 117 -3.39 11.74 10.24
N ARG A 118 -3.97 10.92 9.36
CA ARG A 118 -4.40 9.56 9.69
C ARG A 118 -3.22 8.68 10.11
N MET A 119 -2.18 8.63 9.27
CA MET A 119 -1.00 7.80 9.54
C MET A 119 -0.31 8.15 10.86
N ILE A 120 -0.18 9.43 11.19
CA ILE A 120 0.37 9.87 12.48
C ILE A 120 -0.45 9.28 13.63
N ALA A 121 -1.78 9.36 13.56
CA ALA A 121 -2.64 8.79 14.59
C ALA A 121 -2.47 7.26 14.67
N GLU A 122 -2.38 6.55 13.54
CA GLU A 122 -2.17 5.09 13.48
C GLU A 122 -0.82 4.70 14.13
N TYR A 123 0.28 5.35 13.73
CA TYR A 123 1.60 5.04 14.29
C TYR A 123 1.68 5.35 15.78
N ARG A 124 1.08 6.45 16.24
CA ARG A 124 1.01 6.79 17.67
C ARG A 124 0.18 5.79 18.46
N ALA A 125 -0.96 5.34 17.92
CA ALA A 125 -1.76 4.28 18.54
C ALA A 125 -0.98 2.96 18.64
N ALA A 126 -0.23 2.61 17.59
CA ALA A 126 0.63 1.43 17.56
C ALA A 126 1.74 1.50 18.63
N ILE A 127 2.44 2.64 18.75
CA ILE A 127 3.50 2.86 19.74
C ILE A 127 2.95 2.74 21.16
N LYS A 128 1.84 3.43 21.46
CA LYS A 128 1.17 3.36 22.77
C LYS A 128 0.77 1.93 23.13
N ALA A 129 0.20 1.21 22.17
CA ALA A 129 -0.23 -0.17 22.37
C ALA A 129 0.95 -1.13 22.54
N ALA A 130 2.01 -0.98 21.75
CA ALA A 130 3.21 -1.80 21.87
C ALA A 130 3.90 -1.59 23.22
N ASN A 131 4.08 -0.33 23.66
CA ASN A 131 4.64 -0.02 24.97
C ASN A 131 3.84 -0.66 26.09
N ARG A 132 2.50 -0.59 26.04
CA ARG A 132 1.64 -1.18 27.05
C ARG A 132 1.77 -2.71 27.13
N VAL A 133 1.93 -3.37 26.00
CA VAL A 133 2.21 -4.82 25.95
C VAL A 133 3.58 -5.13 26.54
N LEU A 134 4.62 -4.36 26.19
CA LEU A 134 5.97 -4.52 26.72
C LEU A 134 6.02 -4.29 28.23
N GLU A 135 5.32 -3.29 28.75
CA GLU A 135 5.18 -3.01 30.19
C GLU A 135 4.55 -4.19 30.95
N SER A 136 3.69 -4.97 30.30
CA SER A 136 3.13 -6.21 30.87
C SER A 136 4.06 -7.42 30.79
N GLY A 137 5.27 -7.25 30.26
CA GLY A 137 6.25 -8.32 30.06
C GLY A 137 5.92 -9.28 28.92
N GLN A 138 5.02 -8.87 28.01
CA GLN A 138 4.61 -9.69 26.86
C GLN A 138 5.23 -9.13 25.55
N THR A 139 5.27 -9.98 24.51
CA THR A 139 5.76 -9.57 23.18
C THR A 139 4.62 -9.07 22.33
N PRO A 140 4.64 -7.83 21.79
CA PRO A 140 3.66 -7.37 20.83
C PRO A 140 3.92 -7.93 19.44
N TYR A 141 2.86 -8.23 18.69
CA TYR A 141 2.85 -8.50 17.26
C TYR A 141 2.01 -7.42 16.60
N VAL A 142 2.66 -6.44 15.97
CA VAL A 142 1.96 -5.25 15.47
C VAL A 142 1.54 -5.46 14.02
N LEU A 143 0.24 -5.35 13.75
CA LEU A 143 -0.35 -5.35 12.42
C LEU A 143 -0.91 -3.97 12.11
N MET A 144 -0.34 -3.32 11.09
CA MET A 144 -0.82 -2.04 10.58
C MET A 144 -1.75 -2.27 9.39
N ASP A 145 -2.91 -1.63 9.35
CA ASP A 145 -3.74 -1.64 8.15
C ASP A 145 -3.09 -0.77 7.06
N GLY A 146 -2.72 -1.40 5.96
CA GLY A 146 -2.04 -0.77 4.85
C GLY A 146 -0.56 -1.14 4.70
N SER A 147 0.06 -0.56 3.71
CA SER A 147 1.47 -0.76 3.40
C SER A 147 2.37 0.04 4.33
N LEU A 148 3.43 -0.59 4.84
CA LEU A 148 4.52 0.11 5.53
C LEU A 148 5.46 0.84 4.56
N TYR A 149 5.29 0.60 3.26
CA TYR A 149 6.05 1.26 2.22
C TYR A 149 5.44 2.60 1.86
N PHE A 150 6.20 3.65 2.02
CA PHE A 150 5.80 5.02 1.72
C PHE A 150 6.19 5.36 0.27
N SER A 151 5.26 5.18 -0.66
CA SER A 151 5.53 5.32 -2.10
C SER A 151 5.33 6.74 -2.65
N ARG A 152 4.76 7.64 -1.87
CA ARG A 152 4.41 8.98 -2.36
C ARG A 152 4.83 10.06 -1.39
N PHE A 153 5.91 10.76 -1.75
CA PHE A 153 6.20 12.07 -1.16
C PHE A 153 5.41 13.14 -1.88
N PRO A 154 4.85 14.12 -1.17
CA PRO A 154 4.25 15.27 -1.81
C PRO A 154 5.32 16.00 -2.62
N TYR A 155 5.01 16.33 -3.86
CA TYR A 155 5.89 17.14 -4.70
C TYR A 155 6.19 18.49 -4.03
N ALA A 156 5.19 19.07 -3.37
CA ALA A 156 5.29 20.32 -2.63
C ALA A 156 6.23 20.25 -1.42
N ALA A 157 6.41 19.10 -0.79
CA ALA A 157 7.41 18.95 0.27
C ALA A 157 8.85 19.14 -0.24
N ARG A 158 9.10 18.93 -1.52
CA ARG A 158 10.39 19.20 -2.15
C ARG A 158 10.60 20.68 -2.48
N GLU A 159 9.57 21.36 -2.96
CA GLU A 159 9.70 22.71 -3.50
C GLU A 159 9.41 23.82 -2.48
N TYR A 160 8.50 23.55 -1.52
CA TYR A 160 7.98 24.63 -0.68
C TYR A 160 8.02 24.38 0.82
N MET A 161 8.30 23.17 1.29
CA MET A 161 8.39 22.83 2.74
C MET A 161 7.17 23.28 3.59
N HIS A 162 6.05 23.61 2.96
CA HIS A 162 4.89 24.19 3.63
C HIS A 162 4.27 23.28 4.71
N HIS A 163 4.53 21.98 4.65
CA HIS A 163 4.01 21.01 5.61
C HIS A 163 5.15 20.18 6.24
N GLY A 164 6.36 20.78 6.33
CA GLY A 164 7.55 20.11 6.84
C GLY A 164 7.40 19.58 8.26
N GLU A 165 6.70 20.32 9.12
CA GLU A 165 6.46 19.90 10.51
C GLU A 165 5.56 18.64 10.56
N LEU A 166 4.50 18.58 9.76
CA LEU A 166 3.62 17.43 9.70
C LEU A 166 4.34 16.17 9.18
N LEU A 167 5.20 16.36 8.18
CA LEU A 167 6.02 15.27 7.65
C LEU A 167 7.08 14.82 8.64
N ALA A 168 7.75 15.76 9.32
CA ALA A 168 8.71 15.46 10.37
C ALA A 168 8.05 14.61 11.48
N GLU A 169 6.88 15.03 11.94
CA GLU A 169 6.10 14.30 12.94
C GLU A 169 5.73 12.87 12.48
N LEU A 170 5.36 12.71 11.21
CA LEU A 170 5.09 11.39 10.64
C LEU A 170 6.35 10.51 10.63
N PHE A 171 7.50 11.05 10.18
CA PHE A 171 8.75 10.30 10.16
C PHE A 171 9.28 9.97 11.54
N GLU A 172 9.10 10.86 12.49
CA GLU A 172 9.42 10.61 13.89
C GLU A 172 8.61 9.43 14.43
N ALA A 173 7.29 9.42 14.22
CA ALA A 173 6.43 8.32 14.65
C ALA A 173 6.79 6.99 13.97
N ILE A 174 7.09 7.00 12.66
CA ILE A 174 7.56 5.80 11.94
C ILE A 174 8.89 5.31 12.52
N SER A 175 9.82 6.22 12.76
CA SER A 175 11.15 5.90 13.28
C SER A 175 11.09 5.38 14.70
N GLU A 176 10.22 5.94 15.54
CA GLU A 176 9.99 5.51 16.91
C GLU A 176 9.45 4.07 16.95
N LEU A 177 8.38 3.76 16.17
CA LEU A 177 7.85 2.40 16.12
C LEU A 177 8.89 1.38 15.61
N ARG A 178 9.68 1.74 14.60
CA ARG A 178 10.77 0.88 14.09
C ARG A 178 11.89 0.70 15.12
N GLY A 179 12.25 1.77 15.83
CA GLY A 179 13.22 1.72 16.93
C GLY A 179 12.75 0.76 18.02
N LEU A 180 11.53 0.95 18.48
CA LEU A 180 10.91 0.10 19.50
C LEU A 180 10.85 -1.38 19.08
N SER A 181 10.44 -1.64 17.82
CA SER A 181 10.43 -2.98 17.25
C SER A 181 11.81 -3.64 17.23
N ARG A 182 12.84 -2.90 16.82
CA ARG A 182 14.21 -3.39 16.79
C ARG A 182 14.75 -3.66 18.20
N ASP A 183 14.55 -2.71 19.10
CA ASP A 183 15.16 -2.74 20.44
C ASP A 183 14.53 -3.83 21.33
N HIS A 184 13.27 -4.18 21.07
CA HIS A 184 12.55 -5.26 21.76
C HIS A 184 12.29 -6.50 20.90
N SER A 185 12.84 -6.56 19.67
CA SER A 185 12.79 -7.73 18.79
C SER A 185 11.37 -8.25 18.50
N PHE A 186 10.41 -7.37 18.20
CA PHE A 186 9.08 -7.77 17.80
C PHE A 186 8.76 -7.35 16.36
N PRO A 187 7.88 -8.10 15.65
CA PRO A 187 7.53 -7.78 14.27
C PRO A 187 6.51 -6.65 14.16
N VAL A 188 6.71 -5.81 13.14
CA VAL A 188 5.70 -4.86 12.64
C VAL A 188 5.40 -5.23 11.19
N VAL A 189 4.14 -5.54 10.91
CA VAL A 189 3.69 -6.03 9.59
C VAL A 189 2.61 -5.11 9.05
N GLY A 190 2.76 -4.70 7.80
CA GLY A 190 1.70 -3.99 7.06
C GLY A 190 0.84 -4.97 6.28
N ILE A 191 -0.48 -4.81 6.37
CA ILE A 191 -1.46 -5.63 5.65
C ILE A 191 -2.08 -4.76 4.57
N ALA A 192 -1.63 -4.92 3.33
CA ALA A 192 -2.25 -4.26 2.20
C ALA A 192 -3.41 -5.11 1.69
N LYS A 193 -4.62 -4.58 1.83
CA LYS A 193 -5.85 -5.17 1.27
C LYS A 193 -6.10 -4.57 -0.11
N ASP A 194 -6.63 -5.37 -1.03
CA ASP A 194 -7.04 -4.93 -2.37
C ASP A 194 -5.95 -4.11 -3.08
N SER A 195 -4.71 -4.55 -2.96
CA SER A 195 -3.57 -3.85 -3.51
C SER A 195 -3.58 -3.87 -5.03
N THR A 196 -3.56 -2.71 -5.65
CA THR A 196 -3.46 -2.53 -7.11
C THR A 196 -2.04 -2.16 -7.55
N VAL A 197 -1.03 -2.49 -6.75
CA VAL A 197 0.38 -2.24 -7.09
C VAL A 197 0.90 -3.29 -8.08
N PHE A 198 1.97 -2.93 -8.78
CA PHE A 198 2.58 -3.72 -9.83
C PHE A 198 4.10 -3.88 -9.60
N TYR A 199 4.56 -3.91 -8.35
CA TYR A 199 5.99 -3.97 -8.07
C TYR A 199 6.60 -5.31 -8.47
N MET A 200 5.98 -6.40 -8.03
CA MET A 200 6.41 -7.75 -8.39
C MET A 200 6.24 -7.99 -9.89
N TYR A 201 5.08 -7.64 -10.46
CA TYR A 201 4.83 -7.73 -11.89
C TYR A 201 5.92 -7.04 -12.71
N MET A 202 6.24 -5.79 -12.38
CA MET A 202 7.24 -5.01 -13.12
C MET A 202 8.65 -5.57 -12.96
N GLU A 203 9.00 -6.11 -11.79
CA GLU A 203 10.31 -6.73 -11.58
C GLU A 203 10.48 -8.04 -12.35
N LEU A 204 9.46 -8.90 -12.34
CA LEU A 204 9.45 -10.13 -13.12
C LEU A 204 9.50 -9.84 -14.63
N LEU A 205 8.76 -8.81 -15.09
CA LEU A 205 8.78 -8.36 -16.47
C LEU A 205 10.18 -7.88 -16.90
N ARG A 206 10.85 -7.10 -16.06
CA ARG A 206 12.25 -6.68 -16.29
C ARG A 206 13.18 -7.89 -16.42
N GLY A 207 13.01 -8.87 -15.54
CA GLY A 207 13.75 -10.13 -15.61
C GLY A 207 13.52 -10.90 -16.91
N ALA A 208 12.28 -11.00 -17.36
CA ALA A 208 11.91 -11.67 -18.60
C ALA A 208 12.52 -10.96 -19.83
N VAL A 209 12.44 -9.64 -19.89
CA VAL A 209 13.04 -8.82 -20.98
C VAL A 209 14.57 -9.00 -21.04
N ARG A 210 15.24 -9.00 -19.88
CA ARG A 210 16.70 -9.25 -19.82
C ARG A 210 17.06 -10.65 -20.29
N LYS A 211 16.30 -11.67 -19.89
CA LYS A 211 16.50 -13.07 -20.34
C LYS A 211 16.30 -13.23 -21.85
N ALA A 212 15.39 -12.46 -22.43
CA ALA A 212 15.16 -12.43 -23.87
C ALA A 212 16.27 -11.71 -24.67
N GLY A 213 17.28 -11.15 -24.00
CA GLY A 213 18.39 -10.44 -24.66
C GLY A 213 18.05 -9.02 -25.14
N LEU A 214 16.89 -8.49 -24.76
CA LEU A 214 16.41 -7.17 -25.17
C LEU A 214 17.01 -6.05 -24.28
N HIS A 215 18.32 -6.07 -24.11
CA HIS A 215 19.02 -5.13 -23.21
C HIS A 215 18.85 -3.66 -23.61
N ALA A 216 18.66 -3.35 -24.89
CA ALA A 216 18.42 -2.00 -25.36
C ALA A 216 17.11 -1.40 -24.81
N LEU A 217 16.17 -2.26 -24.40
CA LEU A 217 14.89 -1.86 -23.81
C LEU A 217 14.94 -1.68 -22.29
N SER A 218 16.02 -2.14 -21.65
CA SER A 218 16.16 -2.11 -20.18
C SER A 218 15.87 -0.72 -19.59
N PRO A 219 16.38 0.40 -20.13
CA PRO A 219 16.13 1.72 -19.55
C PRO A 219 14.64 2.11 -19.52
N VAL A 220 13.87 1.68 -20.52
CA VAL A 220 12.43 1.96 -20.59
C VAL A 220 11.68 1.24 -19.47
N PHE A 221 12.06 -0.01 -19.21
CA PHE A 221 11.48 -0.81 -18.15
C PHE A 221 11.95 -0.38 -16.75
N GLU A 222 13.19 0.07 -16.62
CA GLU A 222 13.73 0.56 -15.34
C GLU A 222 13.05 1.83 -14.87
N GLU A 223 12.68 2.72 -15.80
CA GLU A 223 11.98 3.94 -15.46
C GLU A 223 10.45 3.77 -15.29
N ALA A 224 9.86 2.71 -15.83
CA ALA A 224 8.43 2.45 -15.72
C ALA A 224 8.10 1.76 -14.39
N THR A 225 7.27 2.40 -13.59
CA THR A 225 6.78 1.84 -12.31
C THR A 225 5.42 1.17 -12.42
N LYS A 226 4.77 1.31 -13.59
CA LYS A 226 3.44 0.75 -13.87
C LYS A 226 3.34 0.35 -15.35
N PRO A 227 2.54 -0.66 -15.67
CA PRO A 227 2.34 -1.12 -17.06
C PRO A 227 1.86 -0.01 -18.01
N ILE A 228 0.98 0.87 -17.55
CA ILE A 228 0.51 2.00 -18.37
C ILE A 228 1.64 2.98 -18.73
N GLY A 229 2.56 3.22 -17.80
CA GLY A 229 3.75 4.06 -18.07
C GLY A 229 4.66 3.41 -19.10
N LEU A 230 4.77 2.11 -19.10
CA LEU A 230 5.49 1.32 -20.09
C LEU A 230 4.85 1.49 -21.47
N LYS A 231 3.54 1.27 -21.59
CA LYS A 231 2.81 1.42 -22.86
C LYS A 231 2.97 2.81 -23.48
N LEU A 232 2.83 3.87 -22.68
CA LEU A 232 3.02 5.26 -23.12
C LEU A 232 4.43 5.57 -23.64
N ARG A 233 5.45 4.88 -23.10
CA ARG A 233 6.84 5.05 -23.57
C ARG A 233 7.12 4.27 -24.82
N MET A 234 6.55 3.08 -24.96
CA MET A 234 6.64 2.26 -26.16
C MET A 234 6.03 2.93 -27.38
N ASP A 235 4.93 3.65 -27.22
CA ASP A 235 4.30 4.38 -28.30
C ASP A 235 5.24 5.47 -28.90
N ARG A 236 6.29 5.84 -28.16
CA ARG A 236 7.36 6.76 -28.62
C ARG A 236 8.55 6.06 -29.30
N MET A 237 8.68 4.75 -29.14
CA MET A 237 9.79 3.95 -29.66
C MET A 237 9.30 3.17 -30.90
N LYS A 238 9.57 3.68 -32.10
CA LYS A 238 9.03 3.13 -33.36
C LYS A 238 9.67 1.80 -33.79
N GLU A 239 10.91 1.54 -33.41
CA GLU A 239 11.71 0.46 -34.00
C GLU A 239 11.60 -0.90 -33.27
N ASP A 240 11.27 -0.91 -31.97
CA ASP A 240 11.25 -2.14 -31.16
C ASP A 240 9.85 -2.56 -30.68
N ARG A 241 8.82 -1.95 -31.25
CA ARG A 241 7.44 -2.14 -30.79
C ARG A 241 6.98 -3.60 -30.87
N ALA A 242 7.26 -4.28 -31.96
CA ALA A 242 6.83 -5.68 -32.17
C ALA A 242 7.49 -6.65 -31.19
N ALA A 243 8.77 -6.46 -30.85
CA ALA A 243 9.46 -7.27 -29.86
C ALA A 243 8.91 -7.05 -28.44
N MET A 244 8.44 -5.85 -28.15
CA MET A 244 7.88 -5.51 -26.84
C MET A 244 6.42 -5.91 -26.68
N GLU A 245 5.65 -5.94 -27.76
CA GLU A 245 4.24 -6.36 -27.73
C GLU A 245 4.06 -7.79 -27.20
N THR A 246 5.07 -8.64 -27.37
CA THR A 246 5.07 -10.01 -26.80
C THR A 246 5.18 -10.05 -25.28
N PHE A 247 5.66 -8.97 -24.65
CA PHE A 247 5.84 -8.85 -23.19
C PHE A 247 4.78 -8.02 -22.51
N ILE A 248 3.85 -7.43 -23.27
CA ILE A 248 2.80 -6.58 -22.71
C ILE A 248 1.48 -7.26 -22.91
N GLU A 249 0.96 -7.76 -21.84
CA GLU A 249 -0.42 -8.23 -21.79
C GLU A 249 -1.37 -7.06 -22.00
N GLN A 250 -2.47 -7.31 -22.70
CA GLN A 250 -3.51 -6.31 -22.89
C GLN A 250 -4.11 -5.87 -21.54
N ARG A 251 -4.13 -6.78 -20.57
CA ARG A 251 -4.60 -6.55 -19.20
C ARG A 251 -3.55 -7.05 -18.19
N PRO A 252 -2.58 -6.23 -17.84
CA PRO A 252 -1.61 -6.63 -16.82
C PRO A 252 -2.30 -6.76 -15.46
N LEU A 253 -2.08 -7.89 -14.80
CA LEU A 253 -2.59 -8.14 -13.47
C LEU A 253 -1.77 -7.38 -12.41
N CYS A 254 -2.42 -6.77 -11.44
CA CYS A 254 -1.73 -6.27 -10.25
C CYS A 254 -1.12 -7.45 -9.46
N ASP A 255 -0.17 -7.15 -8.58
CA ASP A 255 0.59 -8.18 -7.86
C ASP A 255 -0.31 -9.17 -7.13
N THR A 256 -1.38 -8.69 -6.49
CA THR A 256 -2.35 -9.54 -5.78
C THR A 256 -3.09 -10.48 -6.73
N ALA A 257 -3.58 -9.97 -7.86
CA ALA A 257 -4.28 -10.77 -8.84
C ALA A 257 -3.33 -11.77 -9.52
N LEU A 258 -2.11 -11.34 -9.87
CA LEU A 258 -1.09 -12.19 -10.46
C LEU A 258 -0.76 -13.38 -9.54
N VAL A 259 -0.57 -13.16 -8.25
CA VAL A 259 -0.33 -14.22 -7.27
C VAL A 259 -1.54 -15.15 -7.19
N LYS A 260 -2.74 -14.61 -7.05
CA LYS A 260 -3.98 -15.39 -6.94
C LYS A 260 -4.19 -16.31 -8.15
N GLU A 261 -3.92 -15.82 -9.36
CA GLU A 261 -4.09 -16.59 -10.60
C GLU A 261 -2.97 -17.63 -10.83
N THR A 262 -1.83 -17.48 -10.16
CA THR A 262 -0.65 -18.31 -10.43
C THR A 262 -0.33 -19.33 -9.34
N THR A 263 -0.81 -19.11 -8.12
CA THR A 263 -0.50 -19.96 -6.95
C THR A 263 -1.75 -20.64 -6.43
N LEU A 264 -1.61 -21.90 -6.04
CA LEU A 264 -2.72 -22.70 -5.51
C LEU A 264 -2.65 -22.87 -3.99
N GLU A 265 -1.55 -22.47 -3.38
CA GLU A 265 -1.27 -22.68 -1.96
C GLU A 265 -0.84 -21.37 -1.29
N GLU A 266 -1.07 -21.28 0.00
CA GLU A 266 -0.54 -20.19 0.82
C GLU A 266 0.99 -20.17 0.78
N GLY A 267 1.59 -18.99 0.74
CA GLY A 267 3.03 -18.88 0.64
C GLY A 267 3.52 -17.43 0.68
N PHE A 268 4.77 -17.25 0.34
CA PHE A 268 5.42 -15.95 0.26
C PHE A 268 6.44 -15.91 -0.88
N THR A 269 6.77 -14.72 -1.33
CA THR A 269 7.88 -14.49 -2.25
C THR A 269 9.16 -14.18 -1.47
N HIS A 270 10.31 -14.25 -2.12
CA HIS A 270 11.51 -13.60 -1.59
C HIS A 270 11.21 -12.12 -1.32
N PRO A 271 11.80 -11.54 -0.25
CA PRO A 271 11.67 -10.11 0.00
C PRO A 271 12.09 -9.32 -1.24
N LEU A 272 11.19 -8.53 -1.78
CA LEU A 272 11.53 -7.59 -2.85
C LEU A 272 12.18 -6.37 -2.21
N LEU A 273 13.40 -6.06 -2.65
CA LEU A 273 13.99 -4.77 -2.35
C LEU A 273 13.23 -3.73 -3.20
N LEU A 274 12.24 -3.10 -2.59
CA LEU A 274 11.62 -1.94 -3.18
C LEU A 274 12.70 -0.86 -3.28
N ALA A 275 13.13 -0.53 -4.51
CA ALA A 275 14.08 0.54 -4.71
C ALA A 275 13.59 1.78 -3.94
N PRO A 276 14.48 2.54 -3.29
CA PRO A 276 14.12 3.85 -2.77
C PRO A 276 13.42 4.58 -3.90
N SER A 277 12.30 5.25 -3.61
CA SER A 277 11.52 5.89 -4.66
C SER A 277 12.49 6.68 -5.51
N ILE A 278 12.30 6.69 -6.83
CA ILE A 278 13.13 7.42 -7.81
C ILE A 278 13.48 8.86 -7.41
N TYR A 279 12.84 9.36 -6.38
CA TYR A 279 13.10 10.66 -5.76
C TYR A 279 14.33 10.70 -4.84
N TYR A 280 14.83 9.55 -4.36
CA TYR A 280 16.03 9.52 -3.52
C TYR A 280 17.34 9.29 -4.30
N GLY A 281 17.27 8.91 -5.56
CA GLY A 281 18.44 8.48 -6.33
C GLY A 281 18.96 9.45 -7.39
N ARG A 282 18.44 10.68 -7.50
CA ARG A 282 18.87 11.61 -8.54
C ARG A 282 19.80 12.72 -8.09
N ASP A 283 20.07 12.83 -6.83
CA ASP A 283 20.97 13.87 -6.36
C ASP A 283 22.27 13.23 -5.91
N GLU A 284 23.10 12.81 -6.82
CA GLU A 284 24.56 12.70 -6.61
C GLU A 284 25.17 11.96 -7.80
N ASN A 285 25.37 12.76 -8.91
CA ASN A 285 26.61 12.72 -9.69
C ASN A 285 26.60 13.89 -10.67
#